data_50694bdb43368f1fac2615e794cce88a
#
_entry.id   50694bdb43368f1fac2615e794cce88a
#
_cell.length_a   1.000
_cell.length_b   1.000
_cell.length_c   1.000
_cell.angle_alpha   90.00
_cell.angle_beta   90.00
_cell.angle_gamma   90.00
#
_symmetry.space_group_name_H-M   'P 1'
#
loop_
_entity.id
_entity.type
_entity.pdbx_description
1 polymer ?
#
loop_
_entity_poly.entity_id
_entity_poly.type
_entity_poly.pdbx_seq_one_letter_code
_entity_poly.pdbx_strand_id
1 'polypeptide(L)'
;MRRVASVASFAVIVLFPAALFAADSGHGVSVIANEAQRRVDITIDGKPFTSFIWPTTLKKPTLFPLVTDEGITVTRGYPLEPRAAERVDHPHHAGLWFNYGNANGFDFWNNSDAIKPEDRSKMGDVVFKKVLSTRSGPDRGELAVESTWVTGQNQPILDQTTHYIFSRREHARVIDQVITLKALDRIVFHDDKEGVLGMRVARWLESPNEKGGTFMDASGRPTMVEGGGTGGATGVYLTSEGAQADAAWGTRGRWCSLTGHTENHKVTIAIFDHPENPGYPTYWHARGYGLFAANPLGRSIFDPKQPPLNFTLEKGQTTTFRYRVILYSKNENANELNREADLFAGEHK
;
A
#
# COMPACT_ATOMS: atom_id res chain seq x y z
N MET A 1 -46.39 -10.14 77.71
CA MET A 1 -45.04 -9.50 77.51
C MET A 1 -44.33 -10.28 76.37
N ARG A 2 -44.35 -9.74 75.16
CA ARG A 2 -43.62 -10.29 73.99
C ARG A 2 -42.41 -9.41 73.72
N ARG A 3 -41.22 -9.98 73.76
CA ARG A 3 -39.99 -9.32 73.41
C ARG A 3 -39.82 -9.33 71.88
N VAL A 4 -39.65 -8.15 71.28
CA VAL A 4 -39.28 -8.01 69.88
C VAL A 4 -37.76 -7.97 69.80
N ALA A 5 -37.19 -8.89 69.06
CA ALA A 5 -35.74 -8.90 68.77
C ALA A 5 -35.51 -8.11 67.46
N SER A 6 -34.68 -7.09 67.58
CA SER A 6 -34.26 -6.27 66.43
C SER A 6 -33.07 -6.91 65.77
N VAL A 7 -33.17 -7.28 64.50
CA VAL A 7 -32.06 -7.77 63.66
C VAL A 7 -31.46 -6.59 62.96
N ALA A 8 -30.22 -6.29 63.30
CA ALA A 8 -29.42 -5.27 62.58
C ALA A 8 -28.73 -5.90 61.36
N SER A 9 -29.14 -5.49 60.15
CA SER A 9 -28.48 -5.90 58.90
C SER A 9 -27.26 -5.00 58.65
N PHE A 10 -26.08 -5.59 58.67
CA PHE A 10 -24.84 -4.93 58.22
C PHE A 10 -24.73 -5.06 56.71
N ALA A 11 -24.85 -3.93 55.96
CA ALA A 11 -24.53 -3.87 54.57
C ALA A 11 -23.00 -3.76 54.38
N VAL A 12 -22.39 -4.79 53.81
CA VAL A 12 -20.97 -4.75 53.39
C VAL A 12 -20.90 -4.04 52.04
N ILE A 13 -20.41 -2.81 52.02
CA ILE A 13 -20.09 -2.07 50.80
C ILE A 13 -18.77 -2.62 50.28
N VAL A 14 -18.83 -3.44 49.20
CA VAL A 14 -17.66 -3.84 48.43
C VAL A 14 -17.30 -2.71 47.47
N LEU A 15 -16.27 -1.97 47.79
CA LEU A 15 -15.65 -0.99 46.91
C LEU A 15 -14.85 -1.73 45.84
N PHE A 16 -15.37 -1.85 44.61
CA PHE A 16 -14.58 -2.21 43.45
C PHE A 16 -13.65 -1.04 43.11
N PRO A 17 -12.33 -1.26 42.92
CA PRO A 17 -11.47 -0.21 42.39
C PRO A 17 -11.91 0.04 40.94
N ALA A 18 -12.38 1.26 40.68
CA ALA A 18 -12.58 1.75 39.32
C ALA A 18 -11.19 1.77 38.64
N ALA A 19 -10.95 0.82 37.75
CA ALA A 19 -9.83 0.93 36.84
C ALA A 19 -10.02 2.21 36.03
N LEU A 20 -9.23 3.24 36.32
CA LEU A 20 -9.08 4.38 35.46
C LEU A 20 -8.50 3.85 34.14
N PHE A 21 -9.34 3.58 33.18
CA PHE A 21 -8.93 3.60 31.79
C PHE A 21 -8.51 5.05 31.53
N ALA A 22 -7.20 5.29 31.40
CA ALA A 22 -6.68 6.51 30.87
C ALA A 22 -7.37 6.70 29.52
N ALA A 23 -8.20 7.73 29.39
CA ALA A 23 -8.75 8.14 28.09
C ALA A 23 -7.53 8.39 27.21
N ASP A 24 -7.36 7.57 26.17
CA ASP A 24 -6.36 7.76 25.13
C ASP A 24 -6.52 9.20 24.64
N SER A 25 -5.50 10.01 24.80
CA SER A 25 -5.52 11.44 24.49
C SER A 25 -5.72 11.75 23.01
N GLY A 26 -6.03 10.75 22.19
CA GLY A 26 -6.28 10.90 20.77
C GLY A 26 -5.08 11.39 19.95
N HIS A 27 -3.93 11.61 20.60
CA HIS A 27 -2.69 12.03 19.96
C HIS A 27 -1.76 10.85 19.74
N GLY A 28 -1.08 10.86 18.57
CA GLY A 28 -0.12 9.83 18.20
C GLY A 28 -0.66 8.88 17.13
N VAL A 29 0.06 7.78 16.92
CA VAL A 29 -0.25 6.76 15.92
C VAL A 29 -0.80 5.52 16.63
N SER A 30 -2.04 5.17 16.32
CA SER A 30 -2.70 3.97 16.83
C SER A 30 -2.70 2.88 15.76
N VAL A 31 -2.38 1.64 16.15
CA VAL A 31 -2.34 0.45 15.29
C VAL A 31 -3.12 -0.65 15.99
N ILE A 32 -4.35 -0.87 15.55
CA ILE A 32 -5.31 -1.76 16.21
C ILE A 32 -5.68 -2.93 15.29
N ALA A 33 -5.36 -4.15 15.70
CA ALA A 33 -5.74 -5.35 14.97
C ALA A 33 -7.22 -5.70 15.19
N ASN A 34 -7.93 -5.97 14.11
CA ASN A 34 -9.26 -6.52 14.08
C ASN A 34 -9.29 -7.71 13.11
N GLU A 35 -8.73 -8.82 13.55
CA GLU A 35 -8.55 -10.01 12.70
C GLU A 35 -9.88 -10.64 12.29
N ALA A 36 -10.94 -10.50 13.11
CA ALA A 36 -12.28 -10.97 12.77
C ALA A 36 -12.83 -10.24 11.52
N GLN A 37 -12.45 -8.99 11.31
CA GLN A 37 -12.77 -8.20 10.11
C GLN A 37 -11.68 -8.25 9.04
N ARG A 38 -10.64 -9.08 9.22
CA ARG A 38 -9.49 -9.22 8.31
C ARG A 38 -8.80 -7.88 8.04
N ARG A 39 -8.51 -7.13 9.11
CA ARG A 39 -7.87 -5.83 9.01
C ARG A 39 -7.08 -5.45 10.25
N VAL A 40 -6.13 -4.55 10.07
CA VAL A 40 -5.49 -3.76 11.12
C VAL A 40 -5.71 -2.31 10.78
N ASP A 41 -6.30 -1.54 11.69
CA ASP A 41 -6.62 -0.12 11.48
C ASP A 41 -5.48 0.75 11.99
N ILE A 42 -5.12 1.75 11.20
CA ILE A 42 -4.11 2.74 11.52
C ILE A 42 -4.77 4.12 11.53
N THR A 43 -4.69 4.77 12.70
CA THR A 43 -5.14 6.17 12.86
C THR A 43 -3.96 7.04 13.34
N ILE A 44 -3.99 8.30 12.96
CA ILE A 44 -3.03 9.33 13.41
C ILE A 44 -3.82 10.49 13.99
N ASP A 45 -3.54 10.84 15.25
CA ASP A 45 -4.25 11.86 16.00
C ASP A 45 -5.78 11.66 15.98
N GLY A 46 -6.21 10.40 16.15
CA GLY A 46 -7.61 9.98 16.12
C GLY A 46 -8.27 10.00 14.73
N LYS A 47 -7.55 10.43 13.68
CA LYS A 47 -8.07 10.46 12.30
C LYS A 47 -7.66 9.22 11.52
N PRO A 48 -8.53 8.62 10.69
CA PRO A 48 -8.17 7.50 9.83
C PRO A 48 -6.97 7.84 8.93
N PHE A 49 -6.02 6.91 8.82
CA PHE A 49 -4.91 7.00 7.87
C PHE A 49 -5.03 5.92 6.81
N THR A 50 -5.03 4.67 7.25
CA THR A 50 -5.15 3.51 6.38
C THR A 50 -5.56 2.28 7.18
N SER A 51 -5.85 1.17 6.48
CA SER A 51 -5.95 -0.15 7.09
C SER A 51 -5.14 -1.14 6.28
N PHE A 52 -4.39 -2.00 6.96
CA PHE A 52 -3.85 -3.20 6.35
C PHE A 52 -4.97 -4.22 6.27
N ILE A 53 -5.35 -4.65 5.07
CA ILE A 53 -6.51 -5.53 4.84
C ILE A 53 -6.10 -6.77 4.04
N TRP A 54 -6.79 -7.89 4.31
CA TRP A 54 -6.64 -9.16 3.57
C TRP A 54 -8.01 -9.81 3.29
N PRO A 55 -8.90 -9.12 2.55
CA PRO A 55 -10.21 -9.64 2.22
C PRO A 55 -10.10 -10.84 1.28
N THR A 56 -11.10 -11.72 1.28
CA THR A 56 -11.12 -12.92 0.41
C THR A 56 -11.26 -12.59 -1.08
N THR A 57 -11.69 -11.38 -1.40
CA THR A 57 -11.87 -10.88 -2.77
C THR A 57 -10.57 -10.38 -3.42
N LEU A 58 -9.49 -10.23 -2.65
CA LEU A 58 -8.17 -9.91 -3.19
C LEU A 58 -7.23 -11.10 -3.10
N LYS A 59 -6.26 -11.15 -4.03
CA LYS A 59 -5.24 -12.20 -4.10
C LYS A 59 -3.93 -11.80 -3.39
N LYS A 60 -3.96 -10.72 -2.63
CA LYS A 60 -2.85 -10.18 -1.84
C LYS A 60 -3.36 -9.25 -0.75
N PRO A 61 -2.65 -9.12 0.37
CA PRO A 61 -2.90 -8.05 1.33
C PRO A 61 -2.55 -6.68 0.74
N THR A 62 -3.18 -5.61 1.25
CA THR A 62 -2.94 -4.25 0.81
C THR A 62 -3.19 -3.25 1.94
N LEU A 63 -2.59 -2.06 1.84
CA LEU A 63 -3.00 -0.88 2.62
C LEU A 63 -4.11 -0.14 1.86
N PHE A 64 -5.30 -0.02 2.47
CA PHE A 64 -6.46 0.62 1.84
C PHE A 64 -7.50 1.09 2.88
N PRO A 65 -8.16 2.26 2.65
CA PRO A 65 -7.69 3.33 1.75
C PRO A 65 -6.44 4.02 2.32
N LEU A 66 -5.77 4.86 1.50
CA LEU A 66 -4.79 5.82 2.02
C LEU A 66 -5.40 7.21 2.04
N VAL A 67 -5.24 7.90 3.18
CA VAL A 67 -5.88 9.18 3.46
C VAL A 67 -4.85 10.17 3.98
N THR A 68 -4.83 11.39 3.45
CA THR A 68 -3.95 12.47 3.91
C THR A 68 -4.33 12.96 5.32
N ASP A 69 -3.51 13.80 5.94
CA ASP A 69 -3.81 14.44 7.22
C ASP A 69 -5.02 15.40 7.15
N GLU A 70 -5.34 15.90 5.96
CA GLU A 70 -6.55 16.70 5.69
C GLU A 70 -7.80 15.84 5.42
N GLY A 71 -7.69 14.51 5.46
CA GLY A 71 -8.82 13.60 5.25
C GLY A 71 -9.11 13.29 3.78
N ILE A 72 -8.19 13.61 2.86
CA ILE A 72 -8.38 13.37 1.43
C ILE A 72 -7.92 11.96 1.07
N THR A 73 -8.82 11.17 0.50
CA THR A 73 -8.50 9.83 0.02
C THR A 73 -7.73 9.92 -1.31
N VAL A 74 -6.56 9.28 -1.35
CA VAL A 74 -5.66 9.30 -2.51
C VAL A 74 -5.65 8.00 -3.30
N THR A 75 -6.22 6.91 -2.78
CA THR A 75 -6.35 5.62 -3.48
C THR A 75 -7.68 5.49 -4.20
N ARG A 76 -7.66 4.82 -5.37
CA ARG A 76 -8.88 4.44 -6.11
C ARG A 76 -9.73 3.48 -5.27
N GLY A 77 -11.04 3.65 -5.30
CA GLY A 77 -11.97 2.79 -4.55
C GLY A 77 -12.17 1.40 -5.15
N TYR A 78 -12.27 1.29 -6.49
CA TYR A 78 -12.46 -0.01 -7.16
C TYR A 78 -11.25 -0.95 -6.97
N PRO A 79 -11.45 -2.25 -6.70
CA PRO A 79 -12.71 -2.98 -6.64
C PRO A 79 -13.39 -3.01 -5.26
N LEU A 80 -12.77 -2.47 -4.21
CA LEU A 80 -13.20 -2.61 -2.81
C LEU A 80 -14.38 -1.69 -2.44
N GLU A 81 -14.27 -0.42 -2.82
CA GLU A 81 -15.25 0.64 -2.56
C GLU A 81 -15.48 1.46 -3.84
N PRO A 82 -16.13 0.91 -4.87
CA PRO A 82 -16.31 1.60 -6.14
C PRO A 82 -16.95 2.98 -5.96
N ARG A 83 -16.35 4.01 -6.56
CA ARG A 83 -16.81 5.40 -6.51
C ARG A 83 -17.17 5.90 -7.89
N ALA A 84 -18.18 6.78 -7.97
CA ALA A 84 -18.58 7.42 -9.22
C ALA A 84 -17.38 8.13 -9.88
N ALA A 85 -17.34 8.11 -11.21
CA ALA A 85 -16.30 8.66 -12.07
C ALA A 85 -14.91 7.99 -11.96
N GLU A 86 -14.71 6.97 -11.12
CA GLU A 86 -13.47 6.19 -11.09
C GLU A 86 -13.45 5.08 -12.14
N ARG A 87 -12.26 4.76 -12.66
CA ARG A 87 -12.07 3.65 -13.59
C ARG A 87 -12.32 2.30 -12.94
N VAL A 88 -13.03 1.42 -13.66
CA VAL A 88 -13.30 0.02 -13.28
C VAL A 88 -12.49 -0.94 -14.15
N ASP A 89 -11.21 -0.68 -14.24
CA ASP A 89 -10.21 -1.51 -14.91
C ASP A 89 -9.28 -2.17 -13.87
N HIS A 90 -8.48 -3.16 -14.28
CA HIS A 90 -7.43 -3.76 -13.45
C HIS A 90 -7.91 -4.03 -12.00
N PRO A 91 -8.80 -4.99 -11.77
CA PRO A 91 -9.34 -5.28 -10.42
C PRO A 91 -8.27 -5.72 -9.41
N HIS A 92 -7.10 -6.13 -9.89
CA HIS A 92 -5.93 -6.44 -9.08
C HIS A 92 -5.17 -5.20 -8.57
N HIS A 93 -5.43 -4.00 -9.07
CA HIS A 93 -4.82 -2.76 -8.58
C HIS A 93 -5.66 -2.17 -7.44
N ALA A 94 -5.40 -2.57 -6.20
CA ALA A 94 -6.12 -2.13 -5.01
C ALA A 94 -5.18 -1.58 -3.94
N GLY A 95 -5.36 -0.31 -3.56
CA GLY A 95 -4.59 0.33 -2.49
C GLY A 95 -3.11 0.50 -2.80
N LEU A 96 -2.25 0.20 -1.81
CA LEU A 96 -0.80 0.12 -1.88
C LEU A 96 -0.37 -1.31 -1.51
N TRP A 97 0.30 -2.02 -2.43
CA TRP A 97 0.60 -3.44 -2.29
C TRP A 97 2.02 -3.79 -2.74
N PHE A 98 2.47 -5.00 -2.38
CA PHE A 98 3.75 -5.56 -2.81
C PHE A 98 3.54 -6.97 -3.39
N ASN A 99 3.93 -7.19 -4.65
CA ASN A 99 4.01 -8.49 -5.33
C ASN A 99 4.74 -8.35 -6.68
N TYR A 100 4.75 -9.41 -7.50
CA TYR A 100 5.47 -9.44 -8.78
C TYR A 100 4.74 -10.23 -9.85
N GLY A 101 4.94 -9.83 -11.13
CA GLY A 101 4.27 -10.44 -12.29
C GLY A 101 4.83 -11.79 -12.72
N ASN A 102 6.09 -12.11 -12.42
CA ASN A 102 6.69 -13.36 -12.90
C ASN A 102 7.72 -13.94 -11.91
N ALA A 103 7.26 -14.72 -10.94
CA ALA A 103 8.11 -15.52 -10.06
C ALA A 103 7.99 -16.99 -10.44
N ASN A 104 9.06 -17.59 -11.00
CA ASN A 104 9.07 -18.96 -11.53
C ASN A 104 7.96 -19.25 -12.56
N GLY A 105 7.54 -18.25 -13.36
CA GLY A 105 6.47 -18.38 -14.34
C GLY A 105 5.05 -18.20 -13.79
N PHE A 106 4.89 -17.89 -12.51
CA PHE A 106 3.60 -17.57 -11.90
C PHE A 106 3.40 -16.06 -11.76
N ASP A 107 2.21 -15.60 -12.12
CA ASP A 107 1.84 -14.19 -12.06
C ASP A 107 1.08 -13.88 -10.76
N PHE A 108 1.73 -13.16 -9.86
CA PHE A 108 1.13 -12.71 -8.61
C PHE A 108 0.53 -11.30 -8.72
N TRP A 109 0.94 -10.53 -9.75
CA TRP A 109 0.50 -9.15 -9.90
C TRP A 109 -0.90 -9.05 -10.50
N ASN A 110 -1.13 -9.68 -11.66
CA ASN A 110 -2.38 -9.55 -12.40
C ASN A 110 -3.52 -10.40 -11.84
N ASN A 111 -3.28 -11.22 -10.80
CA ASN A 111 -4.26 -12.15 -10.27
C ASN A 111 -5.45 -11.44 -9.59
N SER A 112 -6.65 -11.86 -9.94
CA SER A 112 -7.93 -11.39 -9.40
C SER A 112 -9.03 -12.41 -9.63
N ASP A 113 -10.22 -12.17 -9.10
CA ASP A 113 -11.38 -13.02 -9.35
C ASP A 113 -11.86 -13.00 -10.82
N ALA A 114 -11.43 -12.00 -11.61
CA ALA A 114 -11.72 -11.88 -13.03
C ALA A 114 -10.87 -12.81 -13.93
N ILE A 115 -9.86 -13.51 -13.39
CA ILE A 115 -9.03 -14.47 -14.14
C ILE A 115 -9.87 -15.66 -14.53
N LYS A 116 -9.78 -16.04 -15.82
CA LYS A 116 -10.50 -17.18 -16.35
C LYS A 116 -10.04 -18.49 -15.71
N PRO A 117 -10.92 -19.49 -15.54
CA PRO A 117 -10.58 -20.76 -14.92
C PRO A 117 -9.35 -21.46 -15.51
N GLU A 118 -9.20 -21.42 -16.84
CA GLU A 118 -8.10 -22.04 -17.58
C GLU A 118 -6.73 -21.39 -17.30
N ASP A 119 -6.69 -20.13 -16.88
CA ASP A 119 -5.46 -19.40 -16.60
C ASP A 119 -5.08 -19.40 -15.12
N ARG A 120 -5.98 -19.82 -14.22
CA ARG A 120 -5.75 -19.78 -12.76
C ARG A 120 -4.51 -20.56 -12.32
N SER A 121 -4.17 -21.65 -13.00
CA SER A 121 -2.98 -22.46 -12.69
C SER A 121 -1.65 -21.71 -12.88
N LYS A 122 -1.66 -20.63 -13.68
CA LYS A 122 -0.49 -19.76 -13.95
C LYS A 122 -0.40 -18.58 -12.99
N MET A 123 -1.41 -18.37 -12.16
CA MET A 123 -1.47 -17.28 -11.20
C MET A 123 -0.83 -17.68 -9.87
N GLY A 124 -0.60 -16.69 -9.01
CA GLY A 124 -0.20 -16.91 -7.64
C GLY A 124 -0.89 -15.94 -6.68
N ASP A 125 -1.02 -16.34 -5.43
CA ASP A 125 -1.63 -15.55 -4.36
C ASP A 125 -0.58 -15.21 -3.30
N VAL A 126 -0.61 -13.99 -2.77
CA VAL A 126 0.10 -13.63 -1.54
C VAL A 126 -0.89 -13.80 -0.38
N VAL A 127 -0.78 -14.90 0.32
CA VAL A 127 -1.74 -15.32 1.35
C VAL A 127 -1.28 -14.79 2.72
N PHE A 128 -2.07 -13.91 3.33
CA PHE A 128 -1.85 -13.48 4.72
C PHE A 128 -1.87 -14.69 5.67
N LYS A 129 -0.93 -14.74 6.61
CA LYS A 129 -0.82 -15.79 7.63
C LYS A 129 -1.21 -15.29 9.01
N LYS A 130 -0.56 -14.23 9.48
CA LYS A 130 -0.79 -13.71 10.83
C LYS A 130 -0.25 -12.30 11.01
N VAL A 131 -0.78 -11.60 11.99
CA VAL A 131 -0.15 -10.44 12.61
C VAL A 131 0.94 -10.94 13.56
N LEU A 132 2.17 -10.47 13.37
CA LEU A 132 3.29 -10.78 14.26
C LEU A 132 3.32 -9.86 15.47
N SER A 133 3.10 -8.56 15.23
CA SER A 133 3.02 -7.55 16.29
C SER A 133 2.30 -6.30 15.81
N THR A 134 1.69 -5.58 16.75
CA THR A 134 1.21 -4.21 16.60
C THR A 134 1.76 -3.36 17.74
N ARG A 135 2.12 -2.12 17.45
CA ARG A 135 2.58 -1.15 18.45
C ARG A 135 2.07 0.22 18.11
N SER A 136 1.35 0.82 19.03
CA SER A 136 0.95 2.23 18.98
C SER A 136 1.97 3.09 19.73
N GLY A 137 2.10 4.37 19.37
CA GLY A 137 3.03 5.27 20.06
C GLY A 137 2.80 6.73 19.70
N PRO A 138 3.44 7.67 20.43
CA PRO A 138 3.19 9.10 20.26
C PRO A 138 3.65 9.64 18.91
N ASP A 139 4.76 9.13 18.37
CA ASP A 139 5.36 9.64 17.14
C ASP A 139 5.24 8.67 15.97
N ARG A 140 5.18 7.37 16.27
CA ARG A 140 5.07 6.28 15.27
C ARG A 140 4.29 5.09 15.79
N GLY A 141 3.64 4.39 14.86
CA GLY A 141 3.04 3.08 15.08
C GLY A 141 3.71 2.05 14.19
N GLU A 142 3.70 0.79 14.62
CA GLU A 142 4.37 -0.29 13.91
C GLU A 142 3.41 -1.49 13.75
N LEU A 143 3.50 -2.14 12.59
CA LEU A 143 2.79 -3.37 12.27
C LEU A 143 3.76 -4.34 11.61
N ALA A 144 3.90 -5.53 12.18
CA ALA A 144 4.61 -6.62 11.52
C ALA A 144 3.63 -7.73 11.16
N VAL A 145 3.71 -8.23 9.92
CA VAL A 145 2.83 -9.27 9.38
C VAL A 145 3.63 -10.33 8.63
N GLU A 146 3.07 -11.53 8.56
CA GLU A 146 3.59 -12.64 7.78
C GLU A 146 2.59 -13.03 6.70
N SER A 147 3.10 -13.29 5.50
CA SER A 147 2.37 -13.82 4.36
C SER A 147 3.19 -14.89 3.65
N THR A 148 2.56 -15.71 2.84
CA THR A 148 3.24 -16.71 2.01
C THR A 148 2.79 -16.55 0.56
N TRP A 149 3.74 -16.56 -0.39
CA TRP A 149 3.43 -16.60 -1.81
C TRP A 149 3.15 -18.04 -2.22
N VAL A 150 1.96 -18.25 -2.74
CA VAL A 150 1.45 -19.59 -3.09
C VAL A 150 1.08 -19.60 -4.58
N THR A 151 1.59 -20.57 -5.32
CA THR A 151 1.27 -20.72 -6.76
C THR A 151 -0.18 -21.15 -6.97
N GLY A 152 -0.71 -20.99 -8.18
CA GLY A 152 -2.01 -21.50 -8.57
C GLY A 152 -2.16 -23.03 -8.45
N GLN A 153 -1.08 -23.73 -8.17
CA GLN A 153 -1.03 -25.16 -7.86
C GLN A 153 -0.95 -25.44 -6.36
N ASN A 154 -1.21 -24.42 -5.52
CA ASN A 154 -1.16 -24.48 -4.06
C ASN A 154 0.22 -24.79 -3.46
N GLN A 155 1.31 -24.49 -4.16
CA GLN A 155 2.66 -24.67 -3.66
C GLN A 155 3.18 -23.38 -3.02
N PRO A 156 3.59 -23.36 -1.76
CA PRO A 156 4.28 -22.21 -1.16
C PRO A 156 5.70 -22.10 -1.74
N ILE A 157 6.06 -20.92 -2.20
CA ILE A 157 7.36 -20.66 -2.84
C ILE A 157 8.20 -19.61 -2.10
N LEU A 158 7.56 -18.65 -1.43
CA LEU A 158 8.22 -17.60 -0.66
C LEU A 158 7.46 -17.35 0.64
N ASP A 159 8.18 -17.16 1.75
CA ASP A 159 7.65 -16.48 2.92
C ASP A 159 7.99 -15.00 2.83
N GLN A 160 7.05 -14.17 3.21
CA GLN A 160 7.17 -12.72 3.27
C GLN A 160 6.89 -12.21 4.67
N THR A 161 7.85 -11.50 5.25
CA THR A 161 7.62 -10.70 6.45
C THR A 161 7.62 -9.25 6.05
N THR A 162 6.58 -8.50 6.42
CA THR A 162 6.54 -7.05 6.18
C THR A 162 6.43 -6.31 7.50
N HIS A 163 7.34 -5.39 7.71
CA HIS A 163 7.31 -4.45 8.81
C HIS A 163 6.94 -3.06 8.27
N TYR A 164 5.79 -2.56 8.71
CA TYR A 164 5.32 -1.21 8.41
C TYR A 164 5.60 -0.31 9.60
N ILE A 165 6.07 0.89 9.32
CA ILE A 165 6.22 1.98 10.28
C ILE A 165 5.39 3.15 9.78
N PHE A 166 4.40 3.53 10.56
CA PHE A 166 3.52 4.66 10.27
C PHE A 166 3.91 5.83 11.16
N SER A 167 4.11 6.99 10.55
CA SER A 167 4.45 8.19 11.30
C SER A 167 3.79 9.43 10.69
N ARG A 168 3.79 10.51 11.47
CA ARG A 168 3.31 11.82 11.03
C ARG A 168 4.45 12.79 10.91
N ARG A 169 4.29 13.74 10.01
CA ARG A 169 5.06 14.97 9.94
C ARG A 169 4.10 16.12 9.73
N GLU A 170 4.56 17.34 9.86
CA GLU A 170 3.78 18.51 9.54
C GLU A 170 3.31 18.45 8.08
N HIS A 171 2.01 18.49 7.85
CA HIS A 171 1.36 18.36 6.54
C HIS A 171 1.72 17.07 5.76
N ALA A 172 2.08 15.99 6.48
CA ALA A 172 2.40 14.74 5.83
C ALA A 172 2.12 13.50 6.69
N ARG A 173 1.85 12.38 6.03
CA ARG A 173 1.75 11.04 6.58
C ARG A 173 2.76 10.14 5.91
N VAL A 174 3.49 9.35 6.68
CA VAL A 174 4.61 8.55 6.21
C VAL A 174 4.34 7.07 6.46
N ILE A 175 4.66 6.24 5.47
CA ILE A 175 4.67 4.79 5.56
C ILE A 175 6.05 4.30 5.15
N ASP A 176 6.81 3.73 6.07
CA ASP A 176 7.99 2.94 5.73
C ASP A 176 7.61 1.47 5.67
N GLN A 177 8.11 0.77 4.67
CA GLN A 177 7.90 -0.64 4.46
C GLN A 177 9.23 -1.34 4.34
N VAL A 178 9.49 -2.30 5.24
CA VAL A 178 10.63 -3.23 5.17
C VAL A 178 10.08 -4.60 4.88
N ILE A 179 10.29 -5.10 3.67
CA ILE A 179 9.71 -6.34 3.16
C ILE A 179 10.83 -7.34 2.96
N THR A 180 10.85 -8.40 3.76
CA THR A 180 11.82 -9.49 3.65
C THR A 180 11.15 -10.71 3.01
N LEU A 181 11.71 -11.17 1.91
CA LEU A 181 11.33 -12.41 1.24
C LEU A 181 12.34 -13.50 1.60
N LYS A 182 11.85 -14.69 1.94
CA LYS A 182 12.66 -15.90 2.15
C LYS A 182 12.22 -16.96 1.15
N ALA A 183 13.15 -17.44 0.34
CA ALA A 183 12.90 -18.47 -0.64
C ALA A 183 12.69 -19.83 0.02
N LEU A 184 11.55 -20.48 -0.25
CA LEU A 184 11.24 -21.84 0.21
C LEU A 184 11.77 -22.89 -0.77
N ASP A 185 11.99 -22.50 -2.02
CA ASP A 185 12.70 -23.23 -3.06
C ASP A 185 13.49 -22.22 -3.91
N ARG A 186 14.22 -22.66 -4.96
CA ARG A 186 14.88 -21.75 -5.88
C ARG A 186 13.85 -20.91 -6.63
N ILE A 187 13.94 -19.58 -6.52
CA ILE A 187 13.04 -18.61 -7.14
C ILE A 187 13.81 -17.76 -8.12
N VAL A 188 13.28 -17.64 -9.34
CA VAL A 188 13.72 -16.69 -10.34
C VAL A 188 12.61 -15.67 -10.57
N PHE A 189 12.86 -14.42 -10.25
CA PHE A 189 12.03 -13.30 -10.67
C PHE A 189 12.48 -12.92 -12.08
N HIS A 190 11.78 -13.49 -13.09
CA HIS A 190 12.05 -13.14 -14.49
C HIS A 190 11.67 -11.69 -14.74
N ASP A 191 12.45 -10.99 -15.56
CA ASP A 191 12.18 -9.59 -15.86
C ASP A 191 10.75 -9.39 -16.36
N ASP A 192 10.01 -8.55 -15.66
CA ASP A 192 8.62 -8.20 -15.96
C ASP A 192 8.40 -6.70 -15.65
N LYS A 193 7.46 -6.05 -16.34
CA LYS A 193 7.09 -4.68 -16.01
C LYS A 193 6.22 -4.58 -14.75
N GLU A 194 5.55 -5.68 -14.37
CA GLU A 194 4.58 -5.74 -13.29
C GLU A 194 5.25 -6.08 -11.95
N GLY A 195 5.54 -5.08 -11.17
CA GLY A 195 6.24 -5.23 -9.88
C GLY A 195 6.73 -3.88 -9.33
N VAL A 196 7.33 -3.87 -8.18
CA VAL A 196 7.14 -4.80 -7.04
C VAL A 196 6.26 -4.14 -5.99
N LEU A 197 6.42 -2.79 -5.77
CA LEU A 197 5.56 -1.95 -4.93
C LEU A 197 4.64 -1.15 -5.84
N GLY A 198 3.34 -1.41 -5.75
CA GLY A 198 2.33 -0.74 -6.57
C GLY A 198 1.32 0.02 -5.74
N MET A 199 0.86 1.14 -6.29
CA MET A 199 -0.25 1.92 -5.78
C MET A 199 -1.20 2.27 -6.90
N ARG A 200 -2.52 2.20 -6.66
CA ARG A 200 -3.51 2.72 -7.58
C ARG A 200 -4.18 3.95 -6.99
N VAL A 201 -3.98 5.08 -7.66
CA VAL A 201 -4.44 6.38 -7.17
C VAL A 201 -5.88 6.68 -7.58
N ALA A 202 -6.54 7.57 -6.83
CA ALA A 202 -7.87 8.08 -7.11
C ALA A 202 -7.92 8.82 -8.45
N ARG A 203 -9.11 8.92 -9.05
CA ARG A 203 -9.33 9.50 -10.39
C ARG A 203 -8.73 10.89 -10.56
N TRP A 204 -8.85 11.76 -9.58
CA TRP A 204 -8.34 13.13 -9.64
C TRP A 204 -6.80 13.23 -9.67
N LEU A 205 -6.10 12.15 -9.24
CA LEU A 205 -4.63 12.00 -9.32
C LEU A 205 -4.18 11.27 -10.60
N GLU A 206 -5.07 10.83 -11.47
CA GLU A 206 -4.67 10.36 -12.80
C GLU A 206 -4.12 11.52 -13.62
N SER A 207 -3.29 11.24 -14.62
CA SER A 207 -2.83 12.27 -15.56
C SER A 207 -3.99 12.71 -16.45
N PRO A 208 -4.08 14.01 -16.78
CA PRO A 208 -5.00 14.50 -17.80
C PRO A 208 -4.80 13.73 -19.10
N ASN A 209 -5.84 13.09 -19.60
CA ASN A 209 -5.78 12.37 -20.87
C ASN A 209 -7.18 12.30 -21.51
N GLU A 210 -7.21 12.18 -22.83
CA GLU A 210 -8.43 12.10 -23.62
C GLU A 210 -8.86 10.66 -23.93
N LYS A 211 -8.17 9.66 -23.36
CA LYS A 211 -8.50 8.26 -23.60
C LYS A 211 -9.76 7.88 -22.84
N GLY A 212 -10.69 7.31 -23.55
CA GLY A 212 -11.88 6.69 -22.98
C GLY A 212 -11.56 5.51 -22.05
N GLY A 213 -12.57 4.84 -21.60
CA GLY A 213 -12.46 3.67 -20.74
C GLY A 213 -13.78 3.37 -20.04
N THR A 214 -13.78 2.34 -19.21
CA THR A 214 -14.94 2.00 -18.40
C THR A 214 -14.82 2.69 -17.04
N PHE A 215 -15.85 3.46 -16.68
CA PHE A 215 -15.92 4.21 -15.43
C PHE A 215 -17.19 3.82 -14.67
N MET A 216 -17.16 3.94 -13.35
CA MET A 216 -18.35 3.84 -12.53
C MET A 216 -19.22 5.07 -12.75
N ASP A 217 -20.46 4.90 -13.14
CA ASP A 217 -21.41 6.02 -13.23
C ASP A 217 -22.02 6.39 -11.87
N ALA A 218 -22.81 7.44 -11.82
CA ALA A 218 -23.46 7.90 -10.60
C ALA A 218 -24.52 6.91 -10.03
N SER A 219 -24.96 5.94 -10.84
CA SER A 219 -25.86 4.87 -10.42
C SER A 219 -25.15 3.63 -9.89
N GLY A 220 -23.79 3.64 -9.88
CA GLY A 220 -22.97 2.51 -9.47
C GLY A 220 -22.82 1.42 -10.54
N ARG A 221 -22.97 1.76 -11.83
CA ARG A 221 -22.82 0.83 -12.95
C ARG A 221 -21.55 1.15 -13.76
N PRO A 222 -20.75 0.12 -14.14
CA PRO A 222 -19.67 0.31 -15.11
C PRO A 222 -20.22 0.77 -16.46
N THR A 223 -19.78 1.94 -16.93
CA THR A 223 -20.23 2.55 -18.18
C THR A 223 -19.02 2.89 -19.05
N MET A 224 -19.05 2.49 -20.33
CA MET A 224 -18.02 2.86 -21.30
C MET A 224 -18.17 4.34 -21.66
N VAL A 225 -17.07 5.07 -21.58
CA VAL A 225 -16.98 6.47 -22.01
C VAL A 225 -16.01 6.53 -23.20
N GLU A 226 -16.53 6.85 -24.37
CA GLU A 226 -15.75 7.02 -25.59
C GLU A 226 -15.20 8.44 -25.65
N GLY A 227 -13.89 8.58 -25.75
CA GLY A 227 -13.21 9.88 -25.71
C GLY A 227 -13.33 10.48 -24.32
N GLY A 228 -12.45 11.34 -23.98
CA GLY A 228 -12.62 11.64 -22.67
C GLY A 228 -12.20 12.96 -22.21
N GLY A 229 -12.88 13.81 -21.71
CA GLY A 229 -12.38 14.92 -20.95
C GLY A 229 -11.44 14.43 -19.83
N THR A 230 -10.61 15.28 -19.32
CA THR A 230 -9.72 14.99 -18.18
C THR A 230 -10.49 14.51 -16.95
N GLY A 231 -11.82 14.74 -16.92
CA GLY A 231 -12.72 14.28 -15.84
C GLY A 231 -12.26 14.69 -14.45
N GLY A 232 -11.62 15.87 -14.33
CA GLY A 232 -11.02 16.34 -13.07
C GLY A 232 -9.65 15.72 -12.74
N ALA A 233 -9.05 14.96 -13.65
CA ALA A 233 -7.69 14.43 -13.48
C ALA A 233 -6.65 15.57 -13.57
N THR A 234 -5.76 15.63 -12.60
CA THR A 234 -4.77 16.71 -12.47
C THR A 234 -3.36 16.20 -12.20
N GLY A 235 -3.18 14.87 -12.14
CA GLY A 235 -1.95 14.22 -11.70
C GLY A 235 -0.79 14.43 -12.68
N VAL A 236 0.38 14.78 -12.13
CA VAL A 236 1.64 14.90 -12.87
C VAL A 236 2.74 14.16 -12.13
N TYR A 237 3.34 13.17 -12.78
CA TYR A 237 4.52 12.49 -12.29
C TYR A 237 5.78 13.34 -12.47
N LEU A 238 6.72 13.20 -11.51
CA LEU A 238 8.07 13.75 -11.60
C LEU A 238 9.06 12.76 -10.95
N THR A 239 10.11 12.40 -11.67
CA THR A 239 11.19 11.54 -11.12
C THR A 239 12.36 12.37 -10.60
N SER A 240 13.24 11.75 -9.80
CA SER A 240 14.47 12.38 -9.31
C SER A 240 15.40 12.86 -10.44
N GLU A 241 15.26 12.31 -11.63
CA GLU A 241 16.04 12.65 -12.83
C GLU A 241 15.34 13.69 -13.73
N GLY A 242 14.20 14.24 -13.26
CA GLY A 242 13.48 15.31 -13.94
C GLY A 242 12.52 14.83 -15.04
N ALA A 243 12.33 13.53 -15.24
CA ALA A 243 11.33 13.03 -16.18
C ALA A 243 9.91 13.28 -15.64
N GLN A 244 9.02 13.77 -16.50
CA GLN A 244 7.68 14.18 -16.12
C GLN A 244 6.58 13.43 -16.90
N ALA A 245 5.40 13.38 -16.33
CA ALA A 245 4.20 12.80 -16.92
C ALA A 245 4.48 11.39 -17.49
N ASP A 246 4.10 11.11 -18.72
CA ASP A 246 4.31 9.80 -19.37
C ASP A 246 5.79 9.46 -19.60
N ALA A 247 6.69 10.45 -19.63
CA ALA A 247 8.13 10.23 -19.72
C ALA A 247 8.74 9.64 -18.42
N ALA A 248 8.03 9.66 -17.31
CA ALA A 248 8.44 9.00 -16.09
C ALA A 248 8.45 7.45 -16.23
N TRP A 249 7.63 6.89 -17.13
CA TRP A 249 7.58 5.46 -17.36
C TRP A 249 8.92 4.91 -17.87
N GLY A 250 9.39 3.84 -17.22
CA GLY A 250 10.63 3.16 -17.62
C GLY A 250 11.91 3.91 -17.27
N THR A 251 11.84 5.10 -16.68
CA THR A 251 13.03 5.79 -16.18
C THR A 251 13.47 5.24 -14.83
N ARG A 252 14.77 5.34 -14.56
CA ARG A 252 15.34 5.01 -13.24
C ARG A 252 15.40 6.26 -12.38
N GLY A 253 15.30 6.09 -11.07
CA GLY A 253 15.44 7.18 -10.13
C GLY A 253 15.25 6.75 -8.69
N ARG A 254 15.83 7.50 -7.75
CA ARG A 254 15.76 7.20 -6.32
C ARG A 254 14.42 7.57 -5.67
N TRP A 255 13.64 8.42 -6.35
CA TRP A 255 12.26 8.71 -5.99
C TRP A 255 11.44 9.08 -7.23
N CYS A 256 10.15 8.87 -7.14
CA CYS A 256 9.16 9.46 -8.04
C CYS A 256 8.03 10.05 -7.21
N SER A 257 7.52 11.18 -7.63
CA SER A 257 6.36 11.84 -7.05
C SER A 257 5.21 11.94 -8.04
N LEU A 258 4.00 11.99 -7.51
CA LEU A 258 2.76 12.27 -8.22
C LEU A 258 2.08 13.43 -7.52
N THR A 259 2.00 14.58 -8.18
CA THR A 259 1.34 15.77 -7.64
C THR A 259 0.02 15.99 -8.36
N GLY A 260 -1.03 16.29 -7.63
CA GLY A 260 -2.34 16.63 -8.15
C GLY A 260 -3.12 17.54 -7.20
N HIS A 261 -4.27 18.02 -7.66
CA HIS A 261 -5.10 18.91 -6.87
C HIS A 261 -6.60 18.69 -7.13
N THR A 262 -7.39 19.00 -6.13
CA THR A 262 -8.83 19.30 -6.24
C THR A 262 -9.02 20.81 -6.13
N GLU A 263 -10.27 21.32 -6.12
CA GLU A 263 -10.53 22.75 -5.94
C GLU A 263 -9.84 23.33 -4.69
N ASN A 264 -9.82 22.57 -3.60
CA ASN A 264 -9.43 23.06 -2.26
C ASN A 264 -8.15 22.42 -1.70
N HIS A 265 -7.64 21.36 -2.32
CA HIS A 265 -6.53 20.59 -1.78
C HIS A 265 -5.45 20.34 -2.81
N LYS A 266 -4.20 20.44 -2.38
CA LYS A 266 -3.02 20.04 -3.16
C LYS A 266 -2.37 18.85 -2.46
N VAL A 267 -2.02 17.84 -3.22
CA VAL A 267 -1.42 16.61 -2.69
C VAL A 267 -0.21 16.24 -3.52
N THR A 268 0.87 15.86 -2.85
CA THR A 268 1.99 15.14 -3.47
C THR A 268 2.11 13.77 -2.80
N ILE A 269 2.09 12.71 -3.60
CA ILE A 269 2.48 11.36 -3.18
C ILE A 269 3.89 11.14 -3.67
N ALA A 270 4.81 10.75 -2.79
CA ALA A 270 6.16 10.39 -3.18
C ALA A 270 6.51 8.97 -2.73
N ILE A 271 7.12 8.19 -3.61
CA ILE A 271 7.69 6.87 -3.33
C ILE A 271 9.19 6.98 -3.44
N PHE A 272 9.89 6.52 -2.40
CA PHE A 272 11.35 6.52 -2.31
C PHE A 272 11.87 5.09 -2.32
N ASP A 273 12.87 4.85 -3.14
CA ASP A 273 13.61 3.58 -3.24
C ASP A 273 14.87 3.65 -2.37
N HIS A 274 15.17 2.59 -1.63
CA HIS A 274 16.33 2.57 -0.73
C HIS A 274 17.58 2.04 -1.43
N PRO A 275 18.78 2.61 -1.19
CA PRO A 275 20.02 2.18 -1.85
C PRO A 275 20.37 0.70 -1.67
N GLU A 276 19.91 0.06 -0.60
CA GLU A 276 20.14 -1.37 -0.35
C GLU A 276 19.14 -2.28 -1.07
N ASN A 277 18.19 -1.75 -1.82
CA ASN A 277 17.25 -2.58 -2.57
C ASN A 277 17.93 -3.27 -3.75
N PRO A 278 17.60 -4.54 -4.03
CA PRO A 278 18.03 -5.18 -5.27
C PRO A 278 17.63 -4.32 -6.48
N GLY A 279 18.56 -4.09 -7.40
CA GLY A 279 18.30 -3.33 -8.62
C GLY A 279 18.19 -1.81 -8.46
N TYR A 280 18.53 -1.25 -7.29
CA TYR A 280 18.57 0.21 -7.06
C TYR A 280 19.43 0.97 -8.10
N PRO A 281 19.04 2.21 -8.51
CA PRO A 281 17.74 2.81 -8.32
C PRO A 281 16.68 2.12 -9.18
N THR A 282 15.44 2.12 -8.68
CA THR A 282 14.32 1.42 -9.32
C THR A 282 13.95 2.00 -10.68
N TYR A 283 13.28 1.19 -11.53
CA TYR A 283 12.52 1.71 -12.67
C TYR A 283 11.12 2.11 -12.21
N TRP A 284 10.58 3.19 -12.77
CA TRP A 284 9.25 3.67 -12.43
C TRP A 284 8.21 3.16 -13.43
N HIS A 285 7.27 2.34 -12.97
CA HIS A 285 6.09 1.97 -13.73
C HIS A 285 4.96 2.96 -13.40
N ALA A 286 5.16 4.22 -13.79
CA ALA A 286 4.23 5.33 -13.61
C ALA A 286 3.36 5.46 -14.87
N ARG A 287 2.04 5.31 -14.71
CA ARG A 287 1.08 5.30 -15.84
C ARG A 287 -0.01 6.33 -15.63
N GLY A 288 -0.28 7.12 -16.66
CA GLY A 288 -1.29 8.19 -16.62
C GLY A 288 -2.68 7.76 -16.17
N TYR A 289 -3.04 6.47 -16.28
CA TYR A 289 -4.30 5.93 -15.76
C TYR A 289 -4.26 5.66 -14.24
N GLY A 290 -3.25 6.13 -13.52
CA GLY A 290 -3.17 6.10 -12.07
C GLY A 290 -2.47 4.86 -11.46
N LEU A 291 -1.70 4.09 -12.23
CA LEU A 291 -0.75 3.13 -11.66
C LEU A 291 0.55 3.84 -11.33
N PHE A 292 0.97 3.75 -10.09
CA PHE A 292 2.21 4.29 -9.56
C PHE A 292 3.02 3.18 -8.89
N ALA A 293 4.06 2.69 -9.56
CA ALA A 293 4.82 1.55 -9.06
C ALA A 293 6.34 1.71 -9.20
N ALA A 294 7.07 1.16 -8.21
CA ALA A 294 8.52 1.00 -8.21
C ALA A 294 8.86 -0.44 -8.58
N ASN A 295 9.63 -0.65 -9.64
CA ASN A 295 10.02 -1.97 -10.13
C ASN A 295 11.53 -2.06 -10.40
N PRO A 296 12.34 -2.51 -9.43
CA PRO A 296 13.77 -2.66 -9.62
C PRO A 296 14.16 -3.93 -10.39
N LEU A 297 13.22 -4.86 -10.65
CA LEU A 297 13.50 -6.19 -11.19
C LEU A 297 13.20 -6.34 -12.68
N GLY A 298 12.59 -5.34 -13.33
CA GLY A 298 12.18 -5.39 -14.74
C GLY A 298 13.24 -4.84 -15.72
N ARG A 299 14.53 -5.04 -15.48
CA ARG A 299 15.64 -4.39 -16.19
C ARG A 299 15.49 -4.38 -17.71
N SER A 300 15.44 -5.54 -18.34
CA SER A 300 15.40 -5.66 -19.82
C SER A 300 14.07 -5.23 -20.42
N ILE A 301 13.01 -5.18 -19.62
CA ILE A 301 11.68 -4.71 -20.08
C ILE A 301 11.67 -3.18 -20.18
N PHE A 302 12.27 -2.49 -19.22
CA PHE A 302 12.34 -1.02 -19.20
C PHE A 302 13.51 -0.49 -20.03
N ASP A 303 14.63 -1.21 -20.07
CA ASP A 303 15.78 -0.90 -20.91
C ASP A 303 16.20 -2.13 -21.74
N PRO A 304 15.65 -2.29 -22.96
CA PRO A 304 15.95 -3.44 -23.82
C PRO A 304 17.42 -3.57 -24.26
N LYS A 305 18.25 -2.57 -24.00
CA LYS A 305 19.69 -2.63 -24.24
C LYS A 305 20.46 -3.37 -23.13
N GLN A 306 19.84 -3.56 -22.00
CA GLN A 306 20.41 -4.28 -20.86
C GLN A 306 20.04 -5.76 -20.91
N PRO A 307 20.95 -6.66 -20.48
CA PRO A 307 20.58 -8.06 -20.31
C PRO A 307 19.54 -8.21 -19.21
N PRO A 308 18.69 -9.26 -19.25
CA PRO A 308 17.76 -9.55 -18.18
C PRO A 308 18.47 -9.67 -16.82
N LEU A 309 17.82 -9.15 -15.78
CA LEU A 309 18.30 -9.29 -14.40
C LEU A 309 18.08 -10.72 -13.91
N ASN A 310 16.89 -11.26 -14.16
CA ASN A 310 16.46 -12.57 -13.67
C ASN A 310 16.88 -12.77 -12.21
N PHE A 311 16.44 -11.85 -11.33
CA PHE A 311 16.84 -11.83 -9.93
C PHE A 311 16.51 -13.16 -9.26
N THR A 312 17.52 -13.84 -8.74
CA THR A 312 17.40 -15.21 -8.24
C THR A 312 17.69 -15.29 -6.75
N LEU A 313 16.88 -16.05 -6.05
CA LEU A 313 17.10 -16.49 -4.67
C LEU A 313 17.19 -18.02 -4.66
N GLU A 314 18.29 -18.54 -4.14
CA GLU A 314 18.39 -19.97 -3.86
C GLU A 314 17.59 -20.34 -2.61
N LYS A 315 17.21 -21.60 -2.48
CA LYS A 315 16.44 -22.09 -1.33
C LYS A 315 17.07 -21.67 -0.01
N GLY A 316 16.26 -21.06 0.86
CA GLY A 316 16.67 -20.54 2.16
C GLY A 316 17.29 -19.15 2.13
N GLN A 317 17.65 -18.61 0.96
CA GLN A 317 18.14 -17.24 0.84
C GLN A 317 17.04 -16.22 1.11
N THR A 318 17.43 -15.06 1.58
CA THR A 318 16.56 -13.92 1.86
C THR A 318 16.99 -12.70 1.05
N THR A 319 16.02 -11.85 0.76
CA THR A 319 16.26 -10.48 0.26
C THR A 319 15.31 -9.52 0.95
N THR A 320 15.70 -8.26 1.05
CA THR A 320 14.88 -7.24 1.70
C THR A 320 14.72 -6.05 0.77
N PHE A 321 13.47 -5.60 0.61
CA PHE A 321 13.10 -4.36 -0.06
C PHE A 321 12.67 -3.33 0.98
N ARG A 322 13.07 -2.08 0.80
CA ARG A 322 12.76 -0.96 1.68
C ARG A 322 12.19 0.17 0.84
N TYR A 323 11.02 0.64 1.21
CA TYR A 323 10.35 1.76 0.52
C TYR A 323 9.77 2.71 1.55
N ARG A 324 9.83 3.99 1.23
CA ARG A 324 9.10 5.04 1.94
C ARG A 324 8.03 5.61 1.02
N VAL A 325 6.80 5.71 1.52
CA VAL A 325 5.70 6.40 0.84
C VAL A 325 5.26 7.57 1.72
N ILE A 326 5.22 8.76 1.14
CA ILE A 326 4.78 9.96 1.86
C ILE A 326 3.60 10.57 1.13
N LEU A 327 2.55 10.89 1.90
CA LEU A 327 1.39 11.64 1.45
C LEU A 327 1.49 13.06 2.01
N TYR A 328 1.86 14.02 1.20
CA TYR A 328 1.93 15.43 1.57
C TYR A 328 0.60 16.12 1.24
N SER A 329 0.02 16.89 2.16
CA SER A 329 -1.12 17.78 1.92
C SER A 329 -0.67 19.14 1.37
N LYS A 330 0.27 19.12 0.44
CA LYS A 330 0.83 20.29 -0.25
C LYS A 330 1.56 19.85 -1.52
N ASN A 331 1.89 20.83 -2.38
CA ASN A 331 2.86 20.55 -3.43
C ASN A 331 4.26 20.50 -2.81
N GLU A 332 4.99 19.43 -3.12
CA GLU A 332 6.38 19.30 -2.70
C GLU A 332 7.32 19.52 -3.89
N ASN A 333 8.50 20.05 -3.64
CA ASN A 333 9.48 20.33 -4.68
C ASN A 333 10.62 19.31 -4.69
N ALA A 334 11.35 19.24 -5.81
CA ALA A 334 12.43 18.28 -6.00
C ALA A 334 13.56 18.38 -4.95
N ASN A 335 13.85 19.57 -4.42
CA ASN A 335 14.90 19.76 -3.42
C ASN A 335 14.50 19.11 -2.09
N GLU A 336 13.24 19.26 -1.67
CA GLU A 336 12.72 18.62 -0.46
C GLU A 336 12.68 17.10 -0.64
N LEU A 337 12.22 16.61 -1.81
CA LEU A 337 12.21 15.18 -2.11
C LEU A 337 13.63 14.59 -2.17
N ASN A 338 14.63 15.35 -2.65
CA ASN A 338 16.03 14.93 -2.62
C ASN A 338 16.56 14.82 -1.20
N ARG A 339 16.27 15.80 -0.32
CA ARG A 339 16.64 15.74 1.10
C ARG A 339 15.99 14.54 1.79
N GLU A 340 14.71 14.28 1.50
CA GLU A 340 14.01 13.13 2.06
C GLU A 340 14.63 11.80 1.61
N ALA A 341 15.02 11.68 0.35
CA ALA A 341 15.72 10.50 -0.16
C ALA A 341 17.08 10.29 0.54
N ASP A 342 17.82 11.38 0.82
CA ASP A 342 19.09 11.31 1.54
C ASP A 342 18.90 10.86 3.00
N LEU A 343 17.84 11.33 3.67
CA LEU A 343 17.47 10.89 5.02
C LEU A 343 17.10 9.42 5.02
N PHE A 344 16.20 9.00 4.12
CA PHE A 344 15.74 7.62 4.02
C PHE A 344 16.89 6.64 3.73
N ALA A 345 17.85 7.03 2.89
CA ALA A 345 19.05 6.23 2.60
C ALA A 345 19.94 5.97 3.84
N GLY A 346 19.82 6.77 4.89
CA GLY A 346 20.50 6.61 6.18
C GLY A 346 19.77 5.72 7.19
N GLU A 347 18.49 5.45 6.95
CA GLU A 347 17.61 4.70 7.85
C GLU A 347 17.51 3.22 7.43
N HIS A 348 17.06 2.36 8.35
CA HIS A 348 16.76 0.94 8.08
C HIS A 348 17.94 0.10 7.55
N LYS A 349 19.17 0.47 7.92
CA LYS A 349 20.40 -0.28 7.58
C LYS A 349 20.54 -1.57 8.35
#